data_33ce4127bac0c30419798c49b590f39e
#
_entry.id   33ce4127bac0c30419798c49b590f39e
#
_cell.length_a   1.000
_cell.length_b   1.000
_cell.length_c   1.000
_cell.angle_alpha   90.00
_cell.angle_beta   90.00
_cell.angle_gamma   90.00
#
_symmetry.space_group_name_H-M   'P 1'
#
loop_
_entity.id
_entity.type
_entity.pdbx_description
1 polymer ?
#
loop_
_entity_poly.entity_id
_entity_poly.type
_entity_poly.pdbx_seq_one_letter_code
_entity_poly.pdbx_strand_id
1 'polypeptide(L)'
;MPQYEQQDAIPAATKHAWRSRILIIDDGDMARNIIGIFLEHAGFEVCGEAADGVEGIEQAKKLKPDLIVLDLAMPRMNGAEAASVLSTTMPDIPVVLLTLYQNVLGTALAAAVGVKAIIDKTDGLDKLVACVRSLLRPAQMPDDVA
;
A
#
# COMPACT_ATOMS: atom_id res chain seq x y z
N MET A 1 1.18 -26.86 27.75
CA MET A 1 1.34 -25.56 28.15
C MET A 1 2.47 -24.84 27.42
N PRO A 2 3.67 -25.35 27.43
CA PRO A 2 4.73 -24.66 26.67
C PRO A 2 4.37 -24.41 25.22
N GLN A 3 3.50 -25.21 24.66
CA GLN A 3 3.13 -25.09 23.25
C GLN A 3 2.45 -23.77 22.94
N TYR A 4 1.72 -23.22 23.88
CA TYR A 4 1.06 -21.96 23.63
C TYR A 4 2.04 -20.82 23.48
N GLU A 5 3.06 -20.83 24.30
CA GLU A 5 4.10 -19.83 24.22
C GLU A 5 4.86 -19.92 22.91
N GLN A 6 5.08 -21.13 22.43
CA GLN A 6 5.74 -21.32 21.14
C GLN A 6 4.92 -20.75 19.99
N GLN A 7 3.59 -20.91 20.07
CA GLN A 7 2.72 -20.35 19.06
C GLN A 7 2.81 -18.82 19.05
N ASP A 8 2.92 -18.22 20.21
CA ASP A 8 3.05 -16.79 20.31
C ASP A 8 4.37 -16.29 19.74
N ALA A 9 5.34 -17.16 19.62
CA ALA A 9 6.64 -16.82 19.07
C ALA A 9 6.67 -16.85 17.54
N ILE A 10 5.57 -17.19 16.88
CA ILE A 10 5.51 -17.19 15.42
C ILE A 10 5.67 -15.76 14.92
N PRO A 11 6.64 -15.51 14.02
CA PRO A 11 6.82 -14.15 13.49
C PRO A 11 5.57 -13.65 12.78
N ALA A 12 5.33 -12.34 12.90
CA ALA A 12 4.17 -11.72 12.28
C ALA A 12 4.13 -11.96 10.78
N ALA A 13 5.28 -11.95 10.12
CA ALA A 13 5.37 -12.20 8.68
C ALA A 13 4.85 -13.58 8.28
N THR A 14 5.04 -14.57 9.16
CA THR A 14 4.54 -15.92 8.92
C THR A 14 3.05 -16.02 9.25
N LYS A 15 2.62 -15.27 10.25
CA LYS A 15 1.23 -15.28 10.74
C LYS A 15 0.23 -14.90 9.66
N HIS A 16 0.62 -14.00 8.75
CA HIS A 16 -0.24 -13.51 7.69
C HIS A 16 0.32 -13.80 6.31
N ALA A 17 1.02 -14.91 6.16
CA ALA A 17 1.67 -15.26 4.89
C ALA A 17 0.71 -15.39 3.72
N TRP A 18 -0.56 -15.66 3.99
CA TRP A 18 -1.59 -15.80 2.96
C TRP A 18 -2.25 -14.49 2.58
N ARG A 19 -1.88 -13.37 3.20
CA ARG A 19 -2.45 -12.06 2.90
C ARG A 19 -1.51 -11.27 2.00
N SER A 20 -2.10 -10.51 1.08
CA SER A 20 -1.32 -9.57 0.27
C SER A 20 -0.83 -8.43 1.14
N ARG A 21 0.39 -7.98 0.89
CA ARG A 21 1.11 -7.01 1.72
C ARG A 21 1.13 -5.65 1.06
N ILE A 22 0.76 -4.63 1.80
CA ILE A 22 0.62 -3.27 1.28
C ILE A 22 1.52 -2.33 2.08
N LEU A 23 2.25 -1.50 1.37
CA LEU A 23 3.04 -0.40 1.93
C LEU A 23 2.25 0.90 1.74
N ILE A 24 2.11 1.69 2.79
CA ILE A 24 1.41 2.97 2.74
C ILE A 24 2.43 4.09 2.88
N ILE A 25 2.44 5.01 1.92
CA ILE A 25 3.33 6.16 1.91
C ILE A 25 2.48 7.43 1.91
N ASP A 26 2.44 8.14 3.03
CA ASP A 26 1.64 9.34 3.22
C ASP A 26 2.26 10.13 4.37
N ASP A 27 2.36 11.44 4.25
CA ASP A 27 2.99 12.25 5.28
C ASP A 27 2.11 12.48 6.51
N GLY A 28 0.84 12.15 6.46
CA GLY A 28 -0.08 12.30 7.58
C GLY A 28 -0.16 11.03 8.42
N ASP A 29 0.22 11.13 9.69
CA ASP A 29 0.15 9.99 10.60
C ASP A 29 -1.26 9.44 10.73
N MET A 30 -2.24 10.34 10.87
CA MET A 30 -3.62 9.94 11.02
C MET A 30 -4.16 9.32 9.73
N ALA A 31 -3.79 9.88 8.59
CA ALA A 31 -4.22 9.32 7.30
C ALA A 31 -3.69 7.91 7.12
N ARG A 32 -2.41 7.69 7.42
CA ARG A 32 -1.84 6.34 7.33
C ARG A 32 -2.56 5.37 8.24
N ASN A 33 -2.86 5.80 9.45
CA ASN A 33 -3.54 4.95 10.43
C ASN A 33 -4.93 4.53 9.94
N ILE A 34 -5.69 5.50 9.44
CA ILE A 34 -7.06 5.22 8.97
C ILE A 34 -7.03 4.32 7.73
N ILE A 35 -6.15 4.63 6.78
CA ILE A 35 -6.00 3.81 5.58
C ILE A 35 -5.65 2.37 5.98
N GLY A 36 -4.71 2.24 6.91
CA GLY A 36 -4.29 0.92 7.38
C GLY A 36 -5.42 0.12 8.00
N ILE A 37 -6.25 0.76 8.80
CA ILE A 37 -7.39 0.09 9.43
C ILE A 37 -8.35 -0.44 8.35
N PHE A 38 -8.67 0.37 7.37
CA PHE A 38 -9.57 -0.04 6.30
C PHE A 38 -9.01 -1.19 5.47
N LEU A 39 -7.72 -1.12 5.15
CA LEU A 39 -7.09 -2.18 4.37
C LEU A 39 -7.03 -3.49 5.16
N GLU A 40 -6.70 -3.41 6.44
CA GLU A 40 -6.64 -4.62 7.25
C GLU A 40 -8.01 -5.25 7.47
N HIS A 41 -9.03 -4.43 7.64
CA HIS A 41 -10.40 -4.93 7.68
C HIS A 41 -10.80 -5.63 6.38
N ALA A 42 -10.23 -5.20 5.28
CA ALA A 42 -10.53 -5.78 3.97
C ALA A 42 -9.77 -7.09 3.70
N GLY A 43 -8.89 -7.49 4.60
CA GLY A 43 -8.15 -8.74 4.48
C GLY A 43 -6.73 -8.59 3.98
N PHE A 44 -6.21 -7.37 3.86
CA PHE A 44 -4.83 -7.13 3.46
C PHE A 44 -3.97 -6.91 4.69
N GLU A 45 -2.67 -7.07 4.51
CA GLU A 45 -1.69 -6.81 5.57
C GLU A 45 -0.96 -5.51 5.26
N VAL A 46 -0.95 -4.57 6.20
CA VAL A 46 -0.10 -3.39 6.07
C VAL A 46 1.28 -3.78 6.55
N CYS A 47 2.20 -3.95 5.62
CA CYS A 47 3.54 -4.44 5.95
C CYS A 47 4.50 -3.33 6.35
N GLY A 48 4.13 -2.08 6.10
CA GLY A 48 4.97 -0.94 6.48
C GLY A 48 4.32 0.38 6.15
N GLU A 49 4.91 1.44 6.68
CA GLU A 49 4.46 2.81 6.46
C GLU A 49 5.67 3.70 6.26
N ALA A 50 5.49 4.76 5.49
CA ALA A 50 6.52 5.76 5.29
C ALA A 50 5.88 7.14 5.24
N ALA A 51 6.61 8.15 5.69
CA ALA A 51 6.11 9.51 5.80
C ALA A 51 6.50 10.40 4.62
N ASP A 52 7.36 9.94 3.75
CA ASP A 52 7.75 10.68 2.55
C ASP A 52 8.25 9.73 1.47
N GLY A 53 8.47 10.27 0.28
CA GLY A 53 8.85 9.45 -0.87
C GLY A 53 10.20 8.77 -0.73
N VAL A 54 11.16 9.42 -0.10
CA VAL A 54 12.49 8.84 0.08
C VAL A 54 12.42 7.63 0.99
N GLU A 55 11.79 7.79 2.14
CA GLU A 55 11.58 6.68 3.08
C GLU A 55 10.75 5.58 2.43
N GLY A 56 9.73 5.98 1.64
CA GLY A 56 8.86 5.01 0.96
C GLY A 56 9.61 4.13 0.00
N ILE A 57 10.52 4.71 -0.78
CA ILE A 57 11.34 3.94 -1.72
C ILE A 57 12.24 2.96 -0.97
N GLU A 58 12.85 3.42 0.13
CA GLU A 58 13.70 2.55 0.94
C GLU A 58 12.90 1.39 1.53
N GLN A 59 11.72 1.67 2.05
CA GLN A 59 10.85 0.65 2.61
C GLN A 59 10.39 -0.33 1.54
N ALA A 60 10.06 0.15 0.35
CA ALA A 60 9.65 -0.71 -0.74
C ALA A 60 10.75 -1.70 -1.13
N LYS A 61 11.99 -1.23 -1.20
CA LYS A 61 13.12 -2.10 -1.52
C LYS A 61 13.33 -3.16 -0.45
N LYS A 62 13.13 -2.78 0.80
CA LYS A 62 13.36 -3.65 1.94
C LYS A 62 12.24 -4.66 2.12
N LEU A 63 11.00 -4.20 2.02
CA LEU A 63 9.82 -5.01 2.34
C LEU A 63 9.26 -5.77 1.16
N LYS A 64 9.49 -5.28 -0.06
CA LYS A 64 8.96 -5.87 -1.29
C LYS A 64 7.46 -6.13 -1.18
N PRO A 65 6.67 -5.06 -1.02
CA PRO A 65 5.22 -5.21 -0.87
C PRO A 65 4.58 -5.70 -2.17
N ASP A 66 3.35 -6.17 -2.06
CA ASP A 66 2.57 -6.57 -3.22
C ASP A 66 1.92 -5.38 -3.92
N LEU A 67 1.72 -4.29 -3.18
CA LEU A 67 1.13 -3.06 -3.72
C LEU A 67 1.53 -1.90 -2.84
N ILE A 68 1.62 -0.72 -3.43
CA ILE A 68 1.95 0.52 -2.72
C ILE A 68 0.81 1.51 -2.87
N VAL A 69 0.34 2.04 -1.74
CA VAL A 69 -0.59 3.17 -1.69
C VAL A 69 0.26 4.41 -1.42
N LEU A 70 0.18 5.39 -2.30
CA LEU A 70 1.11 6.52 -2.33
C LEU A 70 0.36 7.84 -2.41
N ASP A 71 0.62 8.74 -1.46
CA ASP A 71 0.05 10.08 -1.46
C ASP A 71 0.78 10.93 -2.51
N LEU A 72 0.01 11.73 -3.26
CA LEU A 72 0.59 12.61 -4.28
C LEU A 72 1.35 13.78 -3.65
N ALA A 73 0.78 14.40 -2.62
CA ALA A 73 1.32 15.62 -2.03
C ALA A 73 2.12 15.31 -0.77
N MET A 74 3.43 15.29 -0.89
CA MET A 74 4.32 15.02 0.24
C MET A 74 5.53 15.95 0.18
N PRO A 75 6.16 16.25 1.34
CA PRO A 75 7.38 17.05 1.34
C PRO A 75 8.56 16.27 0.76
N ARG A 76 9.58 16.97 0.37
CA ARG A 76 10.86 16.47 -0.17
C ARG A 76 10.73 15.78 -1.52
N MET A 77 9.95 14.73 -1.61
CA MET A 77 9.71 14.03 -2.88
C MET A 77 8.22 13.77 -2.98
N ASN A 78 7.56 14.37 -3.98
CA ASN A 78 6.13 14.18 -4.16
C ASN A 78 5.81 12.79 -4.72
N GLY A 79 4.53 12.46 -4.70
CA GLY A 79 4.10 11.12 -5.10
C GLY A 79 4.41 10.79 -6.55
N ALA A 80 4.37 11.77 -7.45
CA ALA A 80 4.69 11.51 -8.85
C ALA A 80 6.16 11.14 -9.03
N GLU A 81 7.06 11.84 -8.34
CA GLU A 81 8.47 11.51 -8.38
C GLU A 81 8.76 10.14 -7.80
N ALA A 82 8.15 9.85 -6.64
CA ALA A 82 8.30 8.55 -6.00
C ALA A 82 7.76 7.43 -6.89
N ALA A 83 6.62 7.65 -7.53
CA ALA A 83 6.03 6.66 -8.45
C ALA A 83 6.94 6.41 -9.64
N SER A 84 7.59 7.45 -10.16
CA SER A 84 8.52 7.30 -11.26
C SER A 84 9.69 6.40 -10.89
N VAL A 85 10.28 6.63 -9.71
CA VAL A 85 11.38 5.80 -9.23
C VAL A 85 10.92 4.36 -9.02
N LEU A 86 9.77 4.18 -8.40
CA LEU A 86 9.23 2.85 -8.12
C LEU A 86 8.93 2.08 -9.42
N SER A 87 8.33 2.77 -10.40
CA SER A 87 8.04 2.15 -11.70
C SER A 87 9.28 1.68 -12.42
N THR A 88 10.38 2.40 -12.24
CA THR A 88 11.64 2.06 -12.89
C THR A 88 12.38 0.95 -12.16
N THR A 89 12.39 1.01 -10.83
CA THR A 89 13.18 0.07 -10.03
C THR A 89 12.41 -1.18 -9.62
N MET A 90 11.10 -1.06 -9.49
CA MET A 90 10.23 -2.17 -9.07
C MET A 90 8.96 -2.19 -9.92
N PRO A 91 9.08 -2.46 -11.22
CA PRO A 91 7.93 -2.33 -12.14
C PRO A 91 6.81 -3.34 -11.90
N ASP A 92 7.08 -4.42 -11.19
CA ASP A 92 6.08 -5.43 -10.92
C ASP A 92 5.16 -5.08 -9.75
N ILE A 93 5.50 -4.06 -8.98
CA ILE A 93 4.70 -3.65 -7.83
C ILE A 93 3.74 -2.55 -8.27
N PRO A 94 2.42 -2.81 -8.26
CA PRO A 94 1.45 -1.78 -8.64
C PRO A 94 1.42 -0.65 -7.61
N VAL A 95 1.29 0.58 -8.12
CA VAL A 95 1.20 1.79 -7.29
C VAL A 95 -0.18 2.40 -7.50
N VAL A 96 -0.88 2.63 -6.39
CA VAL A 96 -2.15 3.35 -6.37
C VAL A 96 -1.88 4.72 -5.76
N LEU A 97 -2.17 5.77 -6.51
CA LEU A 97 -1.91 7.14 -6.08
C LEU A 97 -3.15 7.71 -5.41
N LEU A 98 -2.97 8.33 -4.26
CA LEU A 98 -4.04 9.06 -3.57
C LEU A 98 -3.83 10.56 -3.75
N THR A 99 -4.92 11.29 -3.95
CA THR A 99 -4.86 12.75 -4.09
C THR A 99 -6.10 13.38 -3.46
N LEU A 100 -5.93 14.58 -2.90
CA LEU A 100 -7.06 15.34 -2.39
C LEU A 100 -7.87 15.95 -3.54
N TYR A 101 -7.19 16.26 -4.64
CA TYR A 101 -7.83 16.88 -5.79
C TYR A 101 -7.35 16.19 -7.04
N GLN A 102 -8.29 15.67 -7.81
CA GLN A 102 -7.97 15.19 -9.14
C GLN A 102 -7.87 16.41 -10.05
N ASN A 103 -6.67 16.76 -10.43
CA ASN A 103 -6.46 17.78 -11.45
C ASN A 103 -5.89 17.12 -12.69
N VAL A 104 -6.12 17.77 -13.82
CA VAL A 104 -5.73 17.22 -15.12
C VAL A 104 -4.22 16.98 -15.18
N LEU A 105 -3.44 17.90 -14.67
CA LEU A 105 -1.99 17.79 -14.71
C LEU A 105 -1.50 16.62 -13.86
N GLY A 106 -2.01 16.49 -12.64
CA GLY A 106 -1.63 15.39 -11.76
C GLY A 106 -2.00 14.05 -12.34
N THR A 107 -3.17 13.95 -12.94
CA THR A 107 -3.63 12.72 -13.58
C THR A 107 -2.75 12.34 -14.77
N ALA A 108 -2.44 13.31 -15.63
CA ALA A 108 -1.57 13.07 -16.77
C ALA A 108 -0.17 12.64 -16.34
N LEU A 109 0.36 13.29 -15.31
CA LEU A 109 1.68 12.97 -14.80
C LEU A 109 1.72 11.57 -14.20
N ALA A 110 0.71 11.21 -13.43
CA ALA A 110 0.61 9.89 -12.84
C ALA A 110 0.51 8.79 -13.90
N ALA A 111 -0.28 9.02 -14.94
CA ALA A 111 -0.37 8.09 -16.06
C ALA A 111 0.98 7.93 -16.75
N ALA A 112 1.71 9.03 -16.91
CA ALA A 112 3.02 9.01 -17.56
C ALA A 112 4.06 8.22 -16.77
N VAL A 113 3.93 8.19 -15.44
CA VAL A 113 4.89 7.44 -14.61
C VAL A 113 4.44 6.01 -14.29
N GLY A 114 3.30 5.59 -14.85
CA GLY A 114 2.91 4.18 -14.80
C GLY A 114 2.17 3.74 -13.56
N VAL A 115 1.51 4.65 -12.83
CA VAL A 115 0.67 4.23 -11.72
C VAL A 115 -0.55 3.47 -12.25
N LYS A 116 -1.06 2.53 -11.46
CA LYS A 116 -2.17 1.68 -11.88
C LYS A 116 -3.53 2.31 -11.67
N ALA A 117 -3.64 3.20 -10.70
CA ALA A 117 -4.89 3.88 -10.42
C ALA A 117 -4.65 5.16 -9.64
N ILE A 118 -5.60 6.08 -9.75
CA ILE A 118 -5.60 7.34 -9.01
C ILE A 118 -6.92 7.41 -8.27
N ILE A 119 -6.87 7.56 -6.96
CA ILE A 119 -8.06 7.64 -6.10
C ILE A 119 -8.09 9.01 -5.43
N ASP A 120 -9.24 9.66 -5.52
CA ASP A 120 -9.45 10.92 -4.82
C ASP A 120 -9.77 10.61 -3.35
N LYS A 121 -9.02 11.22 -2.44
CA LYS A 121 -9.21 11.01 -1.01
C LYS A 121 -10.62 11.40 -0.54
N THR A 122 -11.28 12.29 -1.23
CA THR A 122 -12.63 12.74 -0.86
C THR A 122 -13.71 11.75 -1.29
N ASP A 123 -13.38 10.78 -2.14
CA ASP A 123 -14.34 9.76 -2.57
C ASP A 123 -14.57 8.65 -1.55
N GLY A 124 -13.79 8.67 -0.48
CA GLY A 124 -13.93 7.69 0.59
C GLY A 124 -13.00 6.49 0.44
N LEU A 125 -12.70 5.88 1.55
CA LEU A 125 -11.76 4.75 1.59
C LEU A 125 -12.35 3.47 1.00
N ASP A 126 -13.67 3.39 0.86
CA ASP A 126 -14.30 2.26 0.19
C ASP A 126 -13.82 2.12 -1.25
N LYS A 127 -13.63 3.26 -1.93
CA LYS A 127 -13.11 3.25 -3.28
C LYS A 127 -11.66 2.75 -3.33
N LEU A 128 -10.86 3.16 -2.37
CA LEU A 128 -9.49 2.66 -2.27
C LEU A 128 -9.48 1.15 -2.08
N VAL A 129 -10.27 0.65 -1.16
CA VAL A 129 -10.35 -0.79 -0.89
C VAL A 129 -10.78 -1.55 -2.14
N ALA A 130 -11.82 -1.05 -2.84
CA ALA A 130 -12.29 -1.70 -4.07
C ALA A 130 -11.21 -1.72 -5.14
N CYS A 131 -10.46 -0.63 -5.27
CA CYS A 131 -9.37 -0.53 -6.22
C CYS A 131 -8.26 -1.54 -5.89
N VAL A 132 -7.86 -1.61 -4.64
CA VAL A 132 -6.83 -2.55 -4.21
C VAL A 132 -7.27 -3.98 -4.47
N ARG A 133 -8.53 -4.30 -4.20
CA ARG A 133 -9.06 -5.63 -4.50
C ARG A 133 -9.04 -5.95 -5.98
N SER A 134 -9.28 -4.97 -6.83
CA SER A 134 -9.26 -5.20 -8.28
C SER A 134 -7.85 -5.45 -8.80
N LEU A 135 -6.86 -4.84 -8.18
CA LEU A 135 -5.47 -4.99 -8.58
C LEU A 135 -4.80 -6.21 -7.94
N LEU A 136 -5.22 -6.50 -6.72
CA LEU A 136 -4.70 -7.64 -5.97
C LEU A 136 -5.86 -8.44 -5.43
N ARG A 137 -5.87 -9.71 -5.69
CA ARG A 137 -6.77 -10.56 -4.94
C ARG A 137 -6.13 -10.77 -3.57
N PRO A 138 -6.85 -10.56 -2.45
CA PRO A 138 -6.33 -11.00 -1.18
C PRO A 138 -5.95 -12.46 -1.33
N ALA A 139 -4.77 -12.84 -0.84
CA ALA A 139 -4.33 -14.22 -0.96
C ALA A 139 -5.41 -15.12 -0.37
N GLN A 140 -5.83 -16.11 -1.14
CA GLN A 140 -6.89 -17.01 -0.68
C GLN A 140 -6.38 -17.83 0.48
N MET A 141 -7.22 -17.94 1.49
CA MET A 141 -6.91 -18.86 2.58
C MET A 141 -6.90 -20.29 2.03
N PRO A 142 -6.04 -21.14 2.56
CA PRO A 142 -6.09 -22.54 2.17
C PRO A 142 -7.48 -23.11 2.36
N ASP A 143 -7.89 -24.00 1.48
CA ASP A 143 -9.25 -24.56 1.51
C ASP A 143 -9.59 -25.20 2.83
N ASP A 144 -8.62 -25.76 3.51
CA ASP A 144 -8.83 -26.40 4.79
C ASP A 144 -9.06 -25.41 5.93
N VAL A 145 -8.90 -24.12 5.67
CA VAL A 145 -9.11 -23.06 6.65
C VAL A 145 -10.43 -22.33 6.41
N ALA A 146 -10.92 -22.37 5.20
CA ALA A 146 -12.14 -21.66 4.80
C ALA A 146 -13.44 -22.21 5.45
#